data_fab591b192b2e126bf2cdccb5c0340f5
#
_entry.id   fab591b192b2e126bf2cdccb5c0340f5
#
_cell.length_a   1.000
_cell.length_b   1.000
_cell.length_c   1.000
_cell.angle_alpha   90.00
_cell.angle_beta   90.00
_cell.angle_gamma   90.00
#
_symmetry.space_group_name_H-M   'P 1'
#
loop_
_entity.id
_entity.type
_entity.pdbx_description
1 polymer ?
#
loop_
_entity_poly.entity_id
_entity_poly.type
_entity_poly.pdbx_seq_one_letter_code
_entity_poly.pdbx_strand_id
1 'polypeptide(L)'
;SQQALFLSGGNQQKVILAKWLASNPRILVLDEPTRGIDVNAKAEIYALINNLTAQGMAILLVSSELPEIMGISDRIIVMHDGEITGEFQREEFSEQSIMTCAIGRRKE
;
A
#
# COMPACT_ATOMS: atom_id res chain seq x y z
N SER A 1 9.49 16.16 -10.11
CA SER A 1 10.43 17.18 -10.50
C SER A 1 11.77 16.97 -9.82
N GLN A 2 12.80 17.60 -10.34
CA GLN A 2 14.15 17.49 -9.80
C GLN A 2 14.24 17.94 -8.34
N GLN A 3 13.44 18.91 -7.94
CA GLN A 3 13.45 19.43 -6.58
C GLN A 3 13.07 18.37 -5.56
N ALA A 4 12.22 17.42 -5.92
CA ALA A 4 11.81 16.35 -5.03
C ALA A 4 12.97 15.44 -4.64
N LEU A 5 14.02 15.38 -5.46
CA LEU A 5 15.17 14.51 -5.20
C LEU A 5 16.01 14.97 -3.99
N PHE A 6 15.87 16.21 -3.57
CA PHE A 6 16.63 16.76 -2.44
C PHE A 6 15.86 16.75 -1.11
N LEU A 7 14.66 16.23 -1.11
CA LEU A 7 13.83 16.13 0.09
C LEU A 7 14.12 14.83 0.82
N SER A 8 13.72 14.75 2.10
CA SER A 8 13.77 13.50 2.85
C SER A 8 12.86 12.47 2.19
N GLY A 9 13.08 11.18 2.46
CA GLY A 9 12.29 10.11 1.86
C GLY A 9 10.79 10.30 2.04
N GLY A 10 10.34 10.67 3.26
CA GLY A 10 8.93 10.90 3.53
C GLY A 10 8.39 12.11 2.76
N ASN A 11 9.17 13.19 2.69
CA ASN A 11 8.75 14.38 1.94
C ASN A 11 8.72 14.11 0.44
N GLN A 12 9.67 13.31 -0.07
CA GLN A 12 9.66 12.91 -1.47
C GLN A 12 8.40 12.13 -1.82
N GLN A 13 7.98 11.20 -0.96
CA GLN A 13 6.77 10.45 -1.19
C GLN A 13 5.53 11.35 -1.17
N LYS A 14 5.46 12.31 -0.26
CA LYS A 14 4.35 13.27 -0.22
C LYS A 14 4.29 14.11 -1.49
N VAL A 15 5.43 14.57 -1.99
CA VAL A 15 5.49 15.37 -3.22
C VAL A 15 5.02 14.53 -4.42
N ILE A 16 5.47 13.29 -4.52
CA ILE A 16 5.07 12.38 -5.59
C ILE A 16 3.56 12.15 -5.54
N LEU A 17 3.02 11.86 -4.37
CA LEU A 17 1.58 11.67 -4.20
C LEU A 17 0.80 12.93 -4.56
N ALA A 18 1.24 14.10 -4.12
CA ALA A 18 0.59 15.36 -4.45
C ALA A 18 0.56 15.61 -5.95
N LYS A 19 1.65 15.28 -6.62
CA LYS A 19 1.74 15.41 -8.08
C LYS A 19 0.74 14.52 -8.79
N TRP A 20 0.61 13.27 -8.37
CA TRP A 20 -0.38 12.36 -8.93
C TRP A 20 -1.80 12.81 -8.65
N LEU A 21 -2.05 13.36 -7.45
CA LEU A 21 -3.36 13.87 -7.06
C LEU A 21 -3.77 15.09 -7.88
N ALA A 22 -2.82 15.89 -8.31
CA ALA A 22 -3.10 17.06 -9.15
C ALA A 22 -3.72 16.66 -10.49
N SER A 23 -3.50 15.42 -10.95
CA SER A 23 -4.14 14.91 -12.17
C SER A 23 -5.52 14.33 -11.92
N ASN A 24 -5.99 14.32 -10.66
CA ASN A 24 -7.31 13.85 -10.25
C ASN A 24 -7.62 12.42 -10.69
N PRO A 25 -6.77 11.42 -10.34
CA PRO A 25 -6.98 10.05 -10.77
C PRO A 25 -8.14 9.41 -10.03
N ARG A 26 -8.77 8.40 -10.64
CA ARG A 26 -9.77 7.57 -9.99
C ARG A 26 -9.14 6.35 -9.33
N ILE A 27 -8.02 5.90 -9.87
CA ILE A 27 -7.28 4.74 -9.37
C ILE A 27 -5.82 5.17 -9.21
N LEU A 28 -5.26 4.86 -8.08
CA LEU A 28 -3.86 5.15 -7.77
C LEU A 28 -3.15 3.84 -7.41
N VAL A 29 -2.02 3.58 -8.06
CA VAL A 29 -1.18 2.42 -7.76
C VAL A 29 0.06 2.90 -7.03
N LEU A 30 0.27 2.38 -5.83
CA LEU A 30 1.41 2.72 -4.99
C LEU A 30 2.25 1.47 -4.76
N ASP A 31 3.51 1.50 -5.21
CA ASP A 31 4.43 0.38 -5.07
C ASP A 31 5.45 0.71 -3.96
N GLU A 32 5.36 -0.01 -2.85
CA GLU A 32 6.22 0.15 -1.68
C GLU A 32 6.33 1.62 -1.24
N PRO A 33 5.18 2.31 -1.03
CA PRO A 33 5.20 3.77 -0.85
C PRO A 33 5.89 4.23 0.43
N THR A 34 6.04 3.35 1.41
CA THR A 34 6.64 3.69 2.71
C THR A 34 8.02 3.07 2.91
N ARG A 35 8.58 2.49 1.85
CA ARG A 35 9.87 1.83 1.94
C ARG A 35 10.98 2.83 2.25
N GLY A 36 11.75 2.54 3.29
CA GLY A 36 12.90 3.34 3.65
C GLY A 36 12.59 4.66 4.34
N ILE A 37 11.35 4.90 4.76
CA ILE A 37 10.98 6.13 5.47
C ILE A 37 10.72 5.86 6.95
N ASP A 38 10.79 6.91 7.77
CA ASP A 38 10.62 6.77 9.21
C ASP A 38 9.16 6.60 9.62
N VAL A 39 8.95 6.27 10.90
CA VAL A 39 7.62 5.97 11.45
C VAL A 39 6.67 7.17 11.33
N ASN A 40 7.16 8.38 11.59
CA ASN A 40 6.31 9.57 11.52
C ASN A 40 5.86 9.87 10.09
N ALA A 41 6.77 9.74 9.14
CA ALA A 41 6.44 9.94 7.73
C ALA A 41 5.49 8.85 7.22
N LYS A 42 5.66 7.60 7.68
CA LYS A 42 4.73 6.51 7.35
C LYS A 42 3.31 6.84 7.80
N ALA A 43 3.17 7.33 9.04
CA ALA A 43 1.86 7.68 9.59
C ALA A 43 1.17 8.75 8.74
N GLU A 44 1.91 9.74 8.25
CA GLU A 44 1.37 10.78 7.39
C GLU A 44 0.89 10.23 6.05
N ILE A 45 1.66 9.29 5.48
CA ILE A 45 1.28 8.64 4.20
C ILE A 45 0.04 7.79 4.39
N TYR A 46 -0.05 7.04 5.49
CA TYR A 46 -1.24 6.23 5.77
C TYR A 46 -2.48 7.11 5.96
N ALA A 47 -2.34 8.22 6.65
CA ALA A 47 -3.44 9.18 6.83
C ALA A 47 -3.91 9.73 5.48
N LEU A 48 -2.97 10.04 4.60
CA LEU A 48 -3.29 10.52 3.26
C LEU A 48 -4.04 9.46 2.46
N ILE A 49 -3.56 8.21 2.47
CA ILE A 49 -4.21 7.09 1.80
C ILE A 49 -5.64 6.92 2.29
N ASN A 50 -5.84 6.92 3.61
CA ASN A 50 -7.17 6.79 4.20
C ASN A 50 -8.09 7.93 3.79
N ASN A 51 -7.57 9.15 3.73
CA ASN A 51 -8.33 10.32 3.32
C ASN A 51 -8.78 10.20 1.85
N LEU A 52 -7.88 9.73 0.99
CA LEU A 52 -8.18 9.56 -0.44
C LEU A 52 -9.23 8.48 -0.66
N THR A 53 -9.14 7.36 0.04
CA THR A 53 -10.13 6.29 -0.09
C THR A 53 -11.49 6.75 0.45
N ALA A 54 -11.51 7.56 1.49
CA ALA A 54 -12.74 8.16 2.01
C ALA A 54 -13.41 9.07 0.99
N GLN A 55 -12.64 9.65 0.07
CA GLN A 55 -13.15 10.49 -1.01
C GLN A 55 -13.57 9.70 -2.23
N GLY A 56 -13.51 8.39 -2.18
CA GLY A 56 -13.95 7.52 -3.26
C GLY A 56 -12.85 7.06 -4.21
N MET A 57 -11.60 7.37 -3.92
CA MET A 57 -10.48 6.92 -4.75
C MET A 57 -10.17 5.45 -4.47
N ALA A 58 -9.96 4.67 -5.53
CA ALA A 58 -9.49 3.29 -5.40
C ALA A 58 -7.95 3.29 -5.37
N ILE A 59 -7.38 2.61 -4.37
CA ILE A 59 -5.93 2.53 -4.23
C ILE A 59 -5.50 1.07 -4.25
N LEU A 60 -4.56 0.76 -5.13
CA LEU A 60 -3.87 -0.52 -5.14
C LEU A 60 -2.50 -0.32 -4.49
N LEU A 61 -2.34 -0.90 -3.31
CA LEU A 61 -1.09 -0.81 -2.55
C LEU A 61 -0.30 -2.10 -2.71
N VAL A 62 0.93 -1.97 -3.19
CA VAL A 62 1.87 -3.09 -3.26
C VAL A 62 2.89 -2.90 -2.14
N SER A 63 3.00 -3.88 -1.25
CA SER A 63 3.94 -3.82 -0.13
C SER A 63 4.38 -5.21 0.27
N SER A 64 5.59 -5.32 0.77
CA SER A 64 6.13 -6.54 1.36
C SER A 64 5.99 -6.54 2.89
N GLU A 65 5.49 -5.47 3.49
CA GLU A 65 5.34 -5.36 4.93
C GLU A 65 3.92 -5.75 5.35
N LEU A 66 3.78 -6.95 5.90
CA LEU A 66 2.47 -7.50 6.24
C LEU A 66 1.69 -6.66 7.27
N PRO A 67 2.31 -6.15 8.35
CA PRO A 67 1.56 -5.31 9.29
C PRO A 67 0.95 -4.07 8.61
N GLU A 68 1.67 -3.47 7.68
CA GLU A 68 1.18 -2.32 6.91
C GLU A 68 -0.05 -2.69 6.09
N ILE A 69 0.05 -3.78 5.34
CA ILE A 69 -1.04 -4.24 4.49
C ILE A 69 -2.28 -4.56 5.31
N MET A 70 -2.12 -5.28 6.42
CA MET A 70 -3.24 -5.65 7.27
C MET A 70 -3.88 -4.44 7.94
N GLY A 71 -3.08 -3.40 8.23
CA GLY A 71 -3.57 -2.21 8.92
C GLY A 71 -4.39 -1.28 8.08
N ILE A 72 -4.10 -1.16 6.78
CA ILE A 72 -4.70 -0.13 5.94
C ILE A 72 -5.54 -0.67 4.78
N SER A 73 -5.53 -1.97 4.53
CA SER A 73 -6.23 -2.55 3.37
C SER A 73 -7.63 -3.01 3.74
N ASP A 74 -8.54 -2.91 2.78
CA ASP A 74 -9.89 -3.49 2.89
C ASP A 74 -9.93 -4.92 2.38
N ARG A 75 -9.04 -5.23 1.45
CA ARG A 75 -8.93 -6.53 0.80
C ARG A 75 -7.47 -6.79 0.48
N ILE A 76 -7.03 -8.03 0.66
CA ILE A 76 -5.66 -8.44 0.38
C ILE A 76 -5.66 -9.54 -0.68
N ILE A 77 -4.82 -9.36 -1.70
CA ILE A 77 -4.56 -10.38 -2.70
C ILE A 77 -3.09 -10.79 -2.53
N VAL A 78 -2.84 -12.08 -2.39
CA VAL A 78 -1.50 -12.62 -2.21
C VAL A 78 -1.04 -13.27 -3.50
N MET A 79 0.19 -12.96 -3.91
CA MET A 79 0.78 -13.54 -5.11
C MET A 79 2.07 -14.26 -4.77
N HIS A 80 2.32 -15.34 -5.51
CA HIS A 80 3.56 -16.09 -5.43
C HIS A 80 3.91 -16.62 -6.83
N ASP A 81 5.12 -16.34 -7.28
CA ASP A 81 5.60 -16.78 -8.60
C ASP A 81 4.64 -16.45 -9.75
N GLY A 82 4.10 -15.24 -9.74
CA GLY A 82 3.22 -14.75 -10.79
C GLY A 82 1.78 -15.25 -10.72
N GLU A 83 1.43 -15.99 -9.68
CA GLU A 83 0.09 -16.53 -9.50
C GLU A 83 -0.56 -16.00 -8.24
N ILE A 84 -1.89 -15.84 -8.27
CA ILE A 84 -2.65 -15.49 -7.09
C ILE A 84 -2.86 -16.74 -6.26
N THR A 85 -2.38 -16.72 -5.02
CA THR A 85 -2.49 -17.86 -4.10
C THR A 85 -3.58 -17.67 -3.06
N GLY A 86 -4.06 -16.44 -2.88
CA GLY A 86 -5.14 -16.19 -1.94
C GLY A 86 -5.73 -14.81 -2.08
N GLU A 87 -6.97 -14.68 -1.67
CA GLU A 87 -7.68 -13.41 -1.57
C GLU A 87 -8.41 -13.39 -0.24
N PHE A 88 -8.26 -12.28 0.50
CA PHE A 88 -8.80 -12.15 1.85
C PHE A 88 -9.61 -10.87 1.97
N GLN A 89 -10.84 -11.00 2.45
CA GLN A 89 -11.63 -9.86 2.89
C GLN A 89 -11.16 -9.45 4.29
N ARG A 90 -11.49 -8.25 4.73
CA ARG A 90 -10.95 -7.73 5.98
C ARG A 90 -11.23 -8.63 7.18
N GLU A 91 -12.42 -9.21 7.26
CA GLU A 91 -12.80 -10.11 8.33
C GLU A 91 -12.06 -11.45 8.31
N GLU A 92 -11.38 -11.74 7.21
CA GLU A 92 -10.58 -12.96 7.06
C GLU A 92 -9.09 -12.74 7.34
N PHE A 93 -8.67 -11.51 7.62
CA PHE A 93 -7.24 -11.21 7.77
C PHE A 93 -6.63 -11.99 8.94
N SER A 94 -5.58 -12.74 8.62
CA SER A 94 -4.80 -13.52 9.56
C SER A 94 -3.37 -13.53 9.05
N GLU A 95 -2.44 -13.14 9.90
CA GLU A 95 -1.02 -13.13 9.53
C GLU A 95 -0.59 -14.52 9.05
N GLN A 96 -0.98 -15.57 9.78
CA GLN A 96 -0.63 -16.93 9.44
C GLN A 96 -1.18 -17.35 8.09
N SER A 97 -2.46 -17.09 7.82
CA SER A 97 -3.09 -17.48 6.56
C SER A 97 -2.48 -16.74 5.38
N ILE A 98 -2.22 -15.45 5.54
CA ILE A 98 -1.64 -14.63 4.48
C ILE A 98 -0.22 -15.08 4.20
N MET A 99 0.59 -15.31 5.23
CA MET A 99 1.97 -15.78 5.06
C MET A 99 2.02 -17.15 4.41
N THR A 100 1.10 -18.04 4.73
CA THR A 100 1.00 -19.35 4.10
C THR A 100 0.80 -19.21 2.58
N CYS A 101 -0.07 -18.29 2.15
CA CYS A 101 -0.26 -18.02 0.73
C CYS A 101 0.97 -17.36 0.12
N ALA A 102 1.67 -16.51 0.85
CA ALA A 102 2.86 -15.81 0.36
C ALA A 102 4.01 -16.78 0.05
N ILE A 103 4.08 -17.92 0.72
CA ILE A 103 5.10 -18.95 0.41
C ILE A 103 4.62 -19.96 -0.63
N GLY A 104 3.48 -19.73 -1.25
CA GLY A 104 3.01 -20.50 -2.39
C GLY A 104 1.89 -21.48 -2.14
N ARG A 105 1.42 -21.63 -0.91
CA ARG A 105 0.29 -22.50 -0.60
C ARG A 105 -1.02 -21.77 -0.83
N ARG A 106 -1.89 -22.37 -1.63
CA ARG A 106 -3.15 -21.72 -1.96
C ARG A 106 -4.09 -21.70 -0.75
N LYS A 107 -4.87 -20.63 -0.68
CA LYS A 107 -5.95 -20.51 0.32
C LYS A 107 -6.98 -21.61 0.06
N GLU A 108 -7.39 -22.27 1.14
CA GLU A 108 -8.44 -23.29 1.11
C GLU A 108 -9.85 -22.69 1.12
#